data_66855cad545680ac12a258b66388d022
#
_entry.id   66855cad545680ac12a258b66388d022
#
_cell.length_a   1.000
_cell.length_b   1.000
_cell.length_c   1.000
_cell.angle_alpha   90.00
_cell.angle_beta   90.00
_cell.angle_gamma   90.00
#
_symmetry.space_group_name_H-M   'P 1'
#
loop_
_entity.id
_entity.type
_entity.pdbx_description
1 polymer ?
#
loop_
_entity_poly.entity_id
_entity_poly.type
_entity_poly.pdbx_seq_one_letter_code
_entity_poly.pdbx_strand_id
1 'polypeptide(L)'
;MSDSKKVMAMIKEHDVKYVDFRFTDPRGKWQHLAHHVRTITEDFLNEGVMFDGSSIAGWKAINESDMMLVPDCSTAVLDPFAAQTSLIVFCDVHEPLTGQPYARDPRSIAKKAEQHLIATGLGDKAFFGPEAEFFVFDDVRFSASMKGAMYEIDSEEAPYVGDKKFPDGNTGHRPPIKGGYFPVPPVDSLSDLRAEMLSVMNDMGLEVEKHHHEVAPSQNELGFVYSTLVRTADNMQIYKYVVQNVAHQYGKTATFMPKPVMGDNGSGMHVHQSLWKGERPVFAGNLYADLSETALYYIGGIIKHAKAINAFTNPTTNSYKRLIPGFEAPVLLAYSSRNRSAACRIPYVSSPKGKRVEVRYPDGAANVYLAFAAMLMAGIDGIQNKIHPGDPIDKNLYDLPPEELTDVPVVCGSLREALGELRADHAFLLKGDVFNMDQIEAYMELKWEEVYAFEHTPHPIEFQMYYSV
;
A
#
# COMPACT_ATOMS: atom_id res chain seq x y z
N MET A 1 18.92 21.46 -17.54
CA MET A 1 19.66 21.49 -16.23
C MET A 1 19.55 20.09 -15.69
N SER A 2 20.64 19.48 -15.20
CA SER A 2 20.55 18.16 -14.56
C SER A 2 19.70 18.23 -13.28
N ASP A 3 19.10 17.10 -12.85
CA ASP A 3 18.27 17.10 -11.66
C ASP A 3 19.10 17.38 -10.39
N SER A 4 20.36 16.97 -10.33
CA SER A 4 21.30 17.37 -9.27
C SER A 4 21.48 18.89 -9.18
N LYS A 5 21.58 19.59 -10.32
CA LYS A 5 21.64 21.07 -10.35
C LYS A 5 20.36 21.72 -9.85
N LYS A 6 19.20 21.10 -10.11
CA LYS A 6 17.93 21.58 -9.56
C LYS A 6 17.92 21.46 -8.03
N VAL A 7 18.37 20.32 -7.49
CA VAL A 7 18.50 20.13 -6.05
C VAL A 7 19.41 21.18 -5.42
N MET A 8 20.58 21.45 -6.04
CA MET A 8 21.50 22.50 -5.57
C MET A 8 20.88 23.91 -5.63
N ALA A 9 20.00 24.18 -6.61
CA ALA A 9 19.24 25.43 -6.68
C ALA A 9 18.20 25.52 -5.56
N MET A 10 17.43 24.46 -5.31
CA MET A 10 16.46 24.39 -4.22
C MET A 10 17.11 24.58 -2.84
N ILE A 11 18.30 24.00 -2.64
CA ILE A 11 19.07 24.17 -1.39
C ILE A 11 19.35 25.65 -1.11
N LYS A 12 19.73 26.42 -2.15
CA LYS A 12 20.01 27.87 -2.01
C LYS A 12 18.74 28.69 -1.86
N GLU A 13 17.72 28.40 -2.65
CA GLU A 13 16.47 29.15 -2.70
C GLU A 13 15.71 29.08 -1.37
N HIS A 14 15.68 27.90 -0.74
CA HIS A 14 14.92 27.64 0.49
C HIS A 14 15.78 27.63 1.75
N ASP A 15 17.06 28.03 1.68
CA ASP A 15 18.00 28.01 2.83
C ASP A 15 18.00 26.65 3.56
N VAL A 16 18.04 25.55 2.78
CA VAL A 16 18.01 24.17 3.29
C VAL A 16 19.20 23.92 4.20
N LYS A 17 18.95 23.28 5.35
CA LYS A 17 19.99 22.89 6.32
C LYS A 17 20.39 21.43 6.20
N TYR A 18 19.45 20.55 5.84
CA TYR A 18 19.65 19.11 5.71
C TYR A 18 19.05 18.57 4.43
N VAL A 19 19.73 17.61 3.80
CA VAL A 19 19.18 16.77 2.74
C VAL A 19 18.94 15.38 3.34
N ASP A 20 17.70 14.93 3.28
CA ASP A 20 17.21 13.70 3.88
C ASP A 20 17.00 12.65 2.79
N PHE A 21 17.93 11.69 2.72
CA PHE A 21 17.92 10.60 1.74
C PHE A 21 17.03 9.49 2.25
N ARG A 22 15.92 9.24 1.56
CA ARG A 22 14.90 8.27 1.97
C ARG A 22 14.84 7.08 1.05
N PHE A 23 14.73 5.90 1.65
CA PHE A 23 14.61 4.63 0.95
C PHE A 23 13.58 3.74 1.66
N THR A 24 13.07 2.70 0.98
CA THR A 24 12.03 1.84 1.52
C THR A 24 12.58 0.47 1.85
N ASP A 25 12.34 -0.01 3.06
CA ASP A 25 12.75 -1.34 3.50
C ASP A 25 11.81 -2.44 2.95
N PRO A 26 12.15 -3.74 3.11
CA PRO A 26 11.30 -4.84 2.62
C PRO A 26 9.87 -4.85 3.19
N ARG A 27 9.67 -4.32 4.39
CA ARG A 27 8.33 -4.20 5.01
C ARG A 27 7.52 -3.02 4.48
N GLY A 28 8.10 -2.18 3.63
CA GLY A 28 7.43 -0.98 3.10
C GLY A 28 7.56 0.26 3.98
N LYS A 29 8.38 0.22 5.02
CA LYS A 29 8.67 1.38 5.85
C LYS A 29 9.68 2.29 5.19
N TRP A 30 9.43 3.58 5.30
CA TRP A 30 10.39 4.59 4.88
C TRP A 30 11.51 4.71 5.92
N GLN A 31 12.74 4.52 5.49
CA GLN A 31 13.97 4.69 6.24
C GLN A 31 14.71 5.93 5.73
N HIS A 32 15.60 6.53 6.53
CA HIS A 32 16.30 7.72 6.11
C HIS A 32 17.69 7.87 6.70
N LEU A 33 18.48 8.72 6.03
CA LEU A 33 19.78 9.20 6.45
C LEU A 33 19.90 10.67 6.05
N ALA A 34 20.01 11.58 7.02
CA ALA A 34 20.08 13.02 6.75
C ALA A 34 21.53 13.52 6.79
N HIS A 35 21.92 14.29 5.77
CA HIS A 35 23.20 14.97 5.70
C HIS A 35 23.05 16.47 5.84
N HIS A 36 23.97 17.10 6.61
CA HIS A 36 24.04 18.54 6.68
C HIS A 36 24.47 19.13 5.31
N VAL A 37 23.82 20.18 4.88
CA VAL A 37 24.00 20.78 3.53
C VAL A 37 25.45 21.09 3.16
N ARG A 38 26.33 21.31 4.13
CA ARG A 38 27.77 21.57 3.88
C ARG A 38 28.50 20.43 3.20
N THR A 39 27.99 19.21 3.30
CA THR A 39 28.57 18.02 2.67
C THR A 39 27.98 17.72 1.29
N ILE A 40 26.95 18.45 0.90
CA ILE A 40 26.21 18.19 -0.33
C ILE A 40 26.85 18.97 -1.49
N THR A 41 27.29 18.23 -2.51
CA THR A 41 27.75 18.76 -3.79
C THR A 41 27.04 18.05 -4.95
N GLU A 42 27.16 18.53 -6.17
CA GLU A 42 26.62 17.80 -7.32
C GLU A 42 27.24 16.40 -7.45
N ASP A 43 28.56 16.28 -7.21
CA ASP A 43 29.24 14.98 -7.25
C ASP A 43 28.70 14.04 -6.18
N PHE A 44 28.48 14.51 -4.93
CA PHE A 44 27.88 13.74 -3.87
C PHE A 44 26.47 13.23 -4.26
N LEU A 45 25.64 14.05 -4.89
CA LEU A 45 24.32 13.66 -5.36
C LEU A 45 24.35 12.65 -6.52
N ASN A 46 25.41 12.69 -7.35
CA ASN A 46 25.58 11.79 -8.49
C ASN A 46 26.27 10.47 -8.12
N GLU A 47 27.18 10.49 -7.15
CA GLU A 47 27.95 9.32 -6.71
C GLU A 47 27.19 8.45 -5.71
N GLY A 48 26.32 9.06 -4.91
CA GLY A 48 25.53 8.36 -3.88
C GLY A 48 26.16 8.41 -2.50
N VAL A 49 25.46 7.78 -1.53
CA VAL A 49 25.76 7.84 -0.09
C VAL A 49 25.92 6.44 0.47
N MET A 50 27.05 6.17 1.10
CA MET A 50 27.27 4.89 1.80
C MET A 50 26.50 4.82 3.10
N PHE A 51 25.91 3.65 3.38
CA PHE A 51 25.23 3.37 4.64
C PHE A 51 25.33 1.90 5.03
N ASP A 52 24.97 1.59 6.30
CA ASP A 52 24.96 0.23 6.82
C ASP A 52 23.65 -0.49 6.47
N GLY A 53 23.68 -1.31 5.42
CA GLY A 53 22.54 -2.13 5.00
C GLY A 53 22.23 -3.32 5.93
N SER A 54 23.15 -3.71 6.82
CA SER A 54 22.93 -4.79 7.79
C SER A 54 21.95 -4.40 8.90
N SER A 55 21.74 -3.10 9.09
CA SER A 55 20.74 -2.56 10.01
C SER A 55 19.29 -2.71 9.48
N ILE A 56 19.12 -3.12 8.23
CA ILE A 56 17.81 -3.31 7.60
C ILE A 56 17.46 -4.80 7.58
N ALA A 57 16.38 -5.16 8.29
CA ALA A 57 15.92 -6.54 8.34
C ALA A 57 15.57 -7.09 6.96
N GLY A 58 16.05 -8.31 6.67
CA GLY A 58 15.86 -8.97 5.37
C GLY A 58 16.85 -8.54 4.27
N TRP A 59 17.83 -7.67 4.60
CA TRP A 59 18.89 -7.25 3.67
C TRP A 59 20.21 -7.99 3.94
N LYS A 60 21.31 -7.25 4.06
CA LYS A 60 22.67 -7.80 4.17
C LYS A 60 22.97 -8.35 5.56
N ALA A 61 23.92 -9.28 5.64
CA ALA A 61 24.55 -9.69 6.90
C ALA A 61 25.64 -8.67 7.31
N ILE A 62 26.02 -8.69 8.58
CA ILE A 62 26.97 -7.73 9.15
C ILE A 62 28.35 -7.74 8.50
N ASN A 63 28.75 -8.87 7.93
CA ASN A 63 30.02 -9.02 7.21
C ASN A 63 29.99 -8.47 5.76
N GLU A 64 28.84 -8.02 5.28
CA GLU A 64 28.62 -7.40 3.97
C GLU A 64 27.75 -6.15 4.10
N SER A 65 27.97 -5.34 5.14
CA SER A 65 27.07 -4.28 5.57
C SER A 65 27.01 -3.08 4.64
N ASP A 66 28.11 -2.81 3.92
CA ASP A 66 28.24 -1.60 3.11
C ASP A 66 27.30 -1.62 1.90
N MET A 67 26.42 -0.63 1.85
CA MET A 67 25.46 -0.41 0.76
C MET A 67 25.49 1.05 0.35
N MET A 68 24.94 1.35 -0.83
CA MET A 68 24.93 2.70 -1.38
C MET A 68 23.51 3.17 -1.68
N LEU A 69 23.13 4.35 -1.15
CA LEU A 69 21.94 5.08 -1.56
C LEU A 69 22.26 5.92 -2.79
N VAL A 70 21.54 5.71 -3.87
CA VAL A 70 21.65 6.51 -5.10
C VAL A 70 20.47 7.46 -5.19
N PRO A 71 20.67 8.78 -5.00
CA PRO A 71 19.59 9.74 -4.97
C PRO A 71 18.90 9.89 -6.34
N ASP A 72 17.58 9.80 -6.36
CA ASP A 72 16.75 10.23 -7.48
C ASP A 72 16.41 11.70 -7.32
N CYS A 73 17.27 12.57 -7.80
CA CYS A 73 17.15 14.01 -7.65
C CYS A 73 15.88 14.61 -8.29
N SER A 74 15.17 13.86 -9.15
CA SER A 74 13.89 14.28 -9.72
C SER A 74 12.74 14.26 -8.70
N THR A 75 12.94 13.57 -7.58
CA THR A 75 11.94 13.41 -6.50
C THR A 75 12.07 14.43 -5.38
N ALA A 76 13.03 15.33 -5.47
CA ALA A 76 13.35 16.29 -4.41
C ALA A 76 12.14 17.14 -4.02
N VAL A 77 11.80 17.18 -2.73
CA VAL A 77 10.68 17.93 -2.16
C VAL A 77 11.02 18.45 -0.77
N LEU A 78 10.53 19.65 -0.41
CA LEU A 78 10.69 20.19 0.94
C LEU A 78 9.89 19.36 1.96
N ASP A 79 10.48 19.15 3.13
CA ASP A 79 9.81 18.50 4.26
C ASP A 79 9.05 19.54 5.10
N PRO A 80 7.70 19.54 5.10
CA PRO A 80 6.91 20.51 5.83
C PRO A 80 6.89 20.29 7.34
N PHE A 81 7.38 19.13 7.81
CA PHE A 81 7.32 18.73 9.23
C PHE A 81 8.67 18.90 9.96
N ALA A 82 9.75 19.08 9.22
CA ALA A 82 11.07 19.21 9.81
C ALA A 82 11.24 20.58 10.50
N ALA A 83 11.75 20.59 11.75
CA ALA A 83 12.02 21.84 12.48
C ALA A 83 13.13 22.69 11.84
N GLN A 84 14.08 22.05 11.16
CA GLN A 84 15.08 22.71 10.33
C GLN A 84 14.73 22.45 8.86
N THR A 85 14.80 23.48 8.02
CA THR A 85 14.48 23.35 6.58
C THR A 85 15.24 22.17 5.98
N SER A 86 14.50 21.17 5.55
CA SER A 86 15.02 19.90 5.03
C SER A 86 14.45 19.58 3.68
N LEU A 87 15.26 18.96 2.82
CA LEU A 87 14.88 18.50 1.50
C LEU A 87 14.88 16.97 1.49
N ILE A 88 13.73 16.37 1.22
CA ILE A 88 13.61 14.92 1.04
C ILE A 88 14.01 14.55 -0.39
N VAL A 89 14.84 13.51 -0.53
CA VAL A 89 15.18 12.91 -1.83
C VAL A 89 15.03 11.40 -1.72
N PHE A 90 14.25 10.79 -2.62
CA PHE A 90 14.11 9.34 -2.69
C PHE A 90 15.39 8.71 -3.24
N CYS A 91 15.75 7.55 -2.72
CA CYS A 91 16.93 6.82 -3.15
C CYS A 91 16.58 5.41 -3.62
N ASP A 92 17.29 4.96 -4.62
CA ASP A 92 17.46 3.54 -4.91
C ASP A 92 18.63 3.00 -4.09
N VAL A 93 18.65 1.70 -3.83
CA VAL A 93 19.77 1.04 -3.14
C VAL A 93 20.61 0.27 -4.14
N HIS A 94 21.91 0.45 -4.11
CA HIS A 94 22.86 -0.19 -5.01
C HIS A 94 23.94 -0.97 -4.25
N GLU A 95 24.49 -1.97 -4.92
CA GLU A 95 25.70 -2.70 -4.51
C GLU A 95 26.94 -1.84 -4.81
N PRO A 96 27.73 -1.47 -3.80
CA PRO A 96 28.84 -0.55 -4.00
C PRO A 96 29.94 -1.12 -4.89
N LEU A 97 30.18 -2.43 -4.86
CA LEU A 97 31.23 -3.07 -5.64
C LEU A 97 30.92 -3.12 -7.15
N THR A 98 29.64 -3.23 -7.50
CA THR A 98 29.21 -3.40 -8.90
C THR A 98 28.53 -2.16 -9.45
N GLY A 99 28.07 -1.27 -8.59
CA GLY A 99 27.22 -0.13 -8.94
C GLY A 99 25.84 -0.52 -9.45
N GLN A 100 25.46 -1.80 -9.37
CA GLN A 100 24.17 -2.30 -9.84
C GLN A 100 23.08 -2.12 -8.78
N PRO A 101 21.79 -1.98 -9.19
CA PRO A 101 20.69 -1.97 -8.26
C PRO A 101 20.69 -3.20 -7.36
N TYR A 102 20.47 -3.01 -6.06
CA TYR A 102 20.41 -4.11 -5.10
C TYR A 102 19.14 -4.95 -5.35
N ALA A 103 19.31 -6.26 -5.44
CA ALA A 103 18.24 -7.18 -5.82
C ALA A 103 17.03 -7.16 -4.87
N ARG A 104 17.24 -6.79 -3.61
CA ARG A 104 16.18 -6.72 -2.59
C ARG A 104 15.63 -5.30 -2.37
N ASP A 105 16.05 -4.31 -3.17
CA ASP A 105 15.50 -2.95 -3.11
C ASP A 105 14.11 -2.89 -3.74
N PRO A 106 13.05 -2.59 -2.96
CA PRO A 106 11.67 -2.58 -3.47
C PRO A 106 11.45 -1.60 -4.62
N ARG A 107 12.06 -0.40 -4.54
CA ARG A 107 11.90 0.62 -5.58
C ARG A 107 12.57 0.21 -6.89
N SER A 108 13.71 -0.43 -6.83
CA SER A 108 14.38 -0.99 -8.00
C SER A 108 13.59 -2.13 -8.64
N ILE A 109 12.92 -2.99 -7.85
CA ILE A 109 12.01 -4.03 -8.34
C ILE A 109 10.84 -3.41 -9.09
N ALA A 110 10.22 -2.36 -8.56
CA ALA A 110 9.13 -1.64 -9.22
C ALA A 110 9.57 -1.02 -10.56
N LYS A 111 10.77 -0.43 -10.62
CA LYS A 111 11.37 0.07 -11.87
C LYS A 111 11.58 -1.04 -12.90
N LYS A 112 12.07 -2.20 -12.48
CA LYS A 112 12.22 -3.37 -13.35
C LYS A 112 10.87 -3.87 -13.88
N ALA A 113 9.80 -3.81 -13.10
CA ALA A 113 8.47 -4.20 -13.55
C ALA A 113 7.96 -3.29 -14.68
N GLU A 114 8.14 -1.96 -14.57
CA GLU A 114 7.82 -1.02 -15.66
C GLU A 114 8.67 -1.30 -16.91
N GLN A 115 9.96 -1.55 -16.73
CA GLN A 115 10.87 -1.88 -17.85
C GLN A 115 10.48 -3.20 -18.53
N HIS A 116 10.05 -4.20 -17.75
CA HIS A 116 9.57 -5.47 -18.29
C HIS A 116 8.30 -5.29 -19.12
N LEU A 117 7.34 -4.48 -18.66
CA LEU A 117 6.16 -4.14 -19.46
C LEU A 117 6.55 -3.59 -20.83
N ILE A 118 7.47 -2.63 -20.86
CA ILE A 118 7.97 -2.03 -22.11
C ILE A 118 8.63 -3.11 -22.98
N ALA A 119 9.48 -3.94 -22.41
CA ALA A 119 10.19 -5.00 -23.14
C ALA A 119 9.25 -6.06 -23.75
N THR A 120 8.11 -6.33 -23.13
CA THR A 120 7.10 -7.23 -23.69
C THR A 120 6.35 -6.64 -24.89
N GLY A 121 6.41 -5.33 -25.09
CA GLY A 121 5.65 -4.62 -26.12
C GLY A 121 4.14 -4.52 -25.88
N LEU A 122 3.65 -4.98 -24.74
CA LEU A 122 2.22 -4.93 -24.37
C LEU A 122 1.77 -3.50 -24.05
N GLY A 123 2.65 -2.69 -23.49
CA GLY A 123 2.43 -1.30 -23.16
C GLY A 123 3.74 -0.58 -22.89
N ASP A 124 3.67 0.72 -22.74
CA ASP A 124 4.79 1.56 -22.32
C ASP A 124 4.54 2.29 -21.00
N LYS A 125 3.30 2.27 -20.52
CA LYS A 125 2.89 2.84 -19.22
C LYS A 125 1.92 1.90 -18.52
N ALA A 126 2.16 1.67 -17.25
CA ALA A 126 1.21 1.06 -16.33
C ALA A 126 0.79 2.13 -15.32
N PHE A 127 -0.48 2.52 -15.34
CA PHE A 127 -1.04 3.47 -14.38
C PHE A 127 -1.64 2.73 -13.18
N PHE A 128 -1.34 3.26 -12.00
CA PHE A 128 -1.83 2.78 -10.72
C PHE A 128 -2.51 3.91 -9.96
N GLY A 129 -3.68 3.66 -9.40
CA GLY A 129 -4.44 4.61 -8.57
C GLY A 129 -4.93 3.90 -7.31
N PRO A 130 -4.19 3.98 -6.21
CA PRO A 130 -4.61 3.40 -4.94
C PRO A 130 -5.62 4.29 -4.22
N GLU A 131 -6.59 3.67 -3.55
CA GLU A 131 -7.54 4.27 -2.59
C GLU A 131 -7.18 3.68 -1.22
N ALA A 132 -6.27 4.34 -0.50
CA ALA A 132 -5.79 3.85 0.79
C ALA A 132 -6.61 4.43 1.94
N GLU A 133 -7.30 3.56 2.66
CA GLU A 133 -8.04 3.88 3.86
C GLU A 133 -7.13 3.81 5.10
N PHE A 134 -7.48 4.57 6.13
CA PHE A 134 -6.74 4.59 7.39
C PHE A 134 -7.64 4.99 8.57
N PHE A 135 -7.21 4.63 9.78
CA PHE A 135 -7.85 5.06 11.01
C PHE A 135 -7.06 6.19 11.69
N VAL A 136 -7.79 7.11 12.32
CA VAL A 136 -7.23 8.16 13.18
C VAL A 136 -7.84 8.03 14.57
N PHE A 137 -7.00 7.85 15.59
CA PHE A 137 -7.41 7.68 16.99
C PHE A 137 -6.86 8.80 17.86
N ASP A 138 -7.53 9.05 18.99
CA ASP A 138 -7.06 10.00 20.00
C ASP A 138 -5.95 9.41 20.86
N ASP A 139 -6.02 8.11 21.15
CA ASP A 139 -5.03 7.43 21.97
C ASP A 139 -5.03 5.92 21.67
N VAL A 140 -3.86 5.32 21.65
CA VAL A 140 -3.68 3.87 21.44
C VAL A 140 -2.65 3.34 22.42
N ARG A 141 -3.08 2.45 23.29
CA ARG A 141 -2.23 1.76 24.27
C ARG A 141 -2.21 0.27 23.96
N PHE A 142 -1.03 -0.32 23.96
CA PHE A 142 -0.90 -1.77 23.77
C PHE A 142 0.31 -2.33 24.49
N SER A 143 0.21 -3.56 24.94
CA SER A 143 1.32 -4.33 25.47
C SER A 143 1.15 -5.82 25.21
N ALA A 144 2.25 -6.52 25.01
CA ALA A 144 2.33 -7.97 24.99
C ALA A 144 3.55 -8.41 25.79
N SER A 145 3.33 -9.21 26.82
CA SER A 145 4.35 -9.70 27.74
C SER A 145 3.97 -11.05 28.32
N MET A 146 4.88 -11.70 29.06
CA MET A 146 4.58 -12.96 29.78
C MET A 146 3.43 -12.83 30.79
N LYS A 147 3.17 -11.60 31.30
CA LYS A 147 2.10 -11.35 32.25
C LYS A 147 0.73 -11.22 31.57
N GLY A 148 0.67 -10.81 30.31
CA GLY A 148 -0.57 -10.59 29.61
C GLY A 148 -0.38 -9.80 28.32
N ALA A 149 -1.45 -9.73 27.55
CA ALA A 149 -1.55 -8.95 26.32
C ALA A 149 -2.81 -8.08 26.36
N MET A 150 -2.70 -6.84 25.89
CA MET A 150 -3.82 -5.91 25.79
C MET A 150 -3.59 -4.89 24.70
N TYR A 151 -4.67 -4.39 24.13
CA TYR A 151 -4.68 -3.12 23.43
C TYR A 151 -5.95 -2.36 23.81
N GLU A 152 -5.87 -1.05 23.78
CA GLU A 152 -6.98 -0.15 24.09
C GLU A 152 -6.90 1.06 23.17
N ILE A 153 -8.03 1.42 22.57
CA ILE A 153 -8.14 2.47 21.56
C ILE A 153 -9.20 3.46 22.03
N ASP A 154 -8.86 4.74 21.98
CA ASP A 154 -9.78 5.84 22.24
C ASP A 154 -10.02 6.66 20.96
N SER A 155 -11.28 7.03 20.72
CA SER A 155 -11.68 7.97 19.68
C SER A 155 -12.94 8.73 20.13
N GLU A 156 -12.91 10.05 20.03
CA GLU A 156 -14.03 10.91 20.43
C GLU A 156 -15.30 10.65 19.63
N GLU A 157 -15.19 10.19 18.40
CA GLU A 157 -16.34 9.87 17.55
C GLU A 157 -16.79 8.40 17.63
N ALA A 158 -16.07 7.56 18.36
CA ALA A 158 -16.39 6.14 18.41
C ALA A 158 -17.48 5.82 19.46
N PRO A 159 -18.52 5.06 19.10
CA PRO A 159 -19.60 4.68 20.04
C PRO A 159 -19.11 3.88 21.25
N TYR A 160 -18.03 3.13 21.11
CA TYR A 160 -17.46 2.27 22.16
C TYR A 160 -16.68 3.03 23.25
N VAL A 161 -16.49 4.37 23.11
CA VAL A 161 -15.89 5.25 24.12
C VAL A 161 -16.86 6.36 24.55
N GLY A 162 -18.16 6.11 24.47
CA GLY A 162 -19.20 7.09 24.78
C GLY A 162 -19.25 7.59 26.22
N ASP A 163 -18.64 6.87 27.15
CA ASP A 163 -18.53 7.21 28.57
C ASP A 163 -17.23 7.99 28.93
N LYS A 164 -16.28 8.08 27.99
CA LYS A 164 -15.02 8.80 28.22
C LYS A 164 -15.21 10.31 28.12
N LYS A 165 -14.49 11.05 28.96
CA LYS A 165 -14.36 12.50 28.85
C LYS A 165 -13.10 12.85 28.05
N PHE A 166 -13.27 13.67 27.03
CA PHE A 166 -12.20 14.26 26.23
C PHE A 166 -11.93 15.70 26.72
N PRO A 167 -10.77 16.33 26.40
CA PRO A 167 -10.45 17.69 26.83
C PRO A 167 -11.53 18.73 26.52
N ASP A 168 -12.14 18.63 25.33
CA ASP A 168 -13.21 19.53 24.86
C ASP A 168 -14.63 18.98 25.16
N GLY A 169 -14.72 17.94 25.99
CA GLY A 169 -15.95 17.29 26.36
C GLY A 169 -16.39 16.21 25.37
N ASN A 170 -17.50 15.58 25.71
CA ASN A 170 -18.10 14.55 24.87
C ASN A 170 -19.34 15.16 24.20
N THR A 171 -19.26 15.45 22.89
CA THR A 171 -20.30 16.17 22.15
C THR A 171 -21.53 15.32 21.79
N GLY A 172 -21.41 14.00 21.88
CA GLY A 172 -22.49 13.07 21.52
C GLY A 172 -22.69 12.87 20.01
N HIS A 173 -22.02 13.63 19.15
CA HIS A 173 -22.05 13.44 17.70
C HIS A 173 -21.10 12.31 17.31
N ARG A 174 -21.65 11.17 16.87
CA ARG A 174 -20.88 9.97 16.49
C ARG A 174 -21.56 9.24 15.34
N PRO A 175 -20.79 8.75 14.37
CA PRO A 175 -21.29 7.79 13.40
C PRO A 175 -21.59 6.44 14.12
N PRO A 176 -22.65 5.74 13.74
CA PRO A 176 -22.90 4.39 14.25
C PRO A 176 -21.88 3.39 13.66
N ILE A 177 -21.70 2.26 14.35
CA ILE A 177 -20.93 1.13 13.81
C ILE A 177 -21.47 0.76 12.43
N LYS A 178 -20.60 0.60 11.44
CA LYS A 178 -20.93 0.34 10.02
C LYS A 178 -21.82 1.40 9.35
N GLY A 179 -21.90 2.60 9.89
CA GLY A 179 -22.77 3.66 9.38
C GLY A 179 -22.11 5.03 9.24
N GLY A 180 -20.76 5.08 9.18
CA GLY A 180 -19.98 6.31 9.11
C GLY A 180 -19.70 6.83 7.70
N TYR A 181 -20.30 6.24 6.65
CA TYR A 181 -19.99 6.66 5.28
C TYR A 181 -20.69 7.97 4.92
N PHE A 182 -19.90 9.00 4.58
CA PHE A 182 -20.33 10.34 4.14
C PHE A 182 -21.14 11.20 5.12
N PRO A 183 -20.96 11.17 6.45
CA PRO A 183 -21.62 12.14 7.31
C PRO A 183 -21.04 13.55 7.06
N VAL A 184 -21.79 14.57 7.44
CA VAL A 184 -21.29 15.95 7.50
C VAL A 184 -20.86 16.28 8.92
N PRO A 185 -19.97 17.28 9.13
CA PRO A 185 -19.71 17.82 10.46
C PRO A 185 -21.00 18.28 11.16
N PRO A 186 -21.16 18.11 12.49
CA PRO A 186 -20.12 17.68 13.43
C PRO A 186 -20.01 16.17 13.63
N VAL A 187 -20.82 15.34 12.99
CA VAL A 187 -20.70 13.86 13.07
C VAL A 187 -19.36 13.41 12.46
N ASP A 188 -18.97 13.98 11.34
CA ASP A 188 -17.63 13.87 10.79
C ASP A 188 -16.68 14.83 11.53
N SER A 189 -16.10 14.39 12.61
CA SER A 189 -15.18 15.19 13.45
C SER A 189 -13.79 15.38 12.84
N LEU A 190 -13.46 14.62 11.78
CA LEU A 190 -12.11 14.57 11.18
C LEU A 190 -12.02 15.29 9.81
N SER A 191 -13.08 16.02 9.41
CA SER A 191 -13.14 16.70 8.10
C SER A 191 -11.98 17.70 7.91
N ASP A 192 -11.74 18.57 8.89
CA ASP A 192 -10.66 19.56 8.82
C ASP A 192 -9.28 18.93 8.84
N LEU A 193 -9.10 17.86 9.61
CA LEU A 193 -7.85 17.08 9.64
C LEU A 193 -7.52 16.51 8.25
N ARG A 194 -8.51 15.92 7.57
CA ARG A 194 -8.31 15.40 6.21
C ARG A 194 -8.04 16.50 5.19
N ALA A 195 -8.72 17.65 5.32
CA ALA A 195 -8.46 18.80 4.47
C ALA A 195 -7.02 19.31 4.62
N GLU A 196 -6.49 19.38 5.85
CA GLU A 196 -5.09 19.73 6.11
C GLU A 196 -4.14 18.71 5.48
N MET A 197 -4.40 17.41 5.65
CA MET A 197 -3.60 16.36 5.01
C MET A 197 -3.50 16.55 3.48
N LEU A 198 -4.62 16.83 2.81
CA LEU A 198 -4.61 17.08 1.36
C LEU A 198 -3.85 18.35 1.00
N SER A 199 -4.00 19.42 1.77
CA SER A 199 -3.27 20.68 1.54
C SER A 199 -1.76 20.46 1.61
N VAL A 200 -1.29 19.76 2.64
CA VAL A 200 0.14 19.44 2.80
C VAL A 200 0.63 18.52 1.67
N MET A 201 -0.17 17.51 1.27
CA MET A 201 0.19 16.64 0.14
C MET A 201 0.32 17.43 -1.16
N ASN A 202 -0.60 18.37 -1.41
CA ASN A 202 -0.55 19.23 -2.58
C ASN A 202 0.73 20.10 -2.58
N ASP A 203 1.09 20.67 -1.44
CA ASP A 203 2.33 21.46 -1.29
C ASP A 203 3.59 20.59 -1.49
N MET A 204 3.52 19.30 -1.20
CA MET A 204 4.57 18.31 -1.49
C MET A 204 4.53 17.79 -2.94
N GLY A 205 3.65 18.31 -3.78
CA GLY A 205 3.59 18.01 -5.22
C GLY A 205 2.75 16.80 -5.62
N LEU A 206 1.85 16.33 -4.76
CA LEU A 206 0.83 15.37 -5.13
C LEU A 206 -0.38 16.13 -5.73
N GLU A 207 -0.90 15.64 -6.86
CA GLU A 207 -2.19 16.12 -7.39
C GLU A 207 -3.31 15.46 -6.56
N VAL A 208 -3.90 16.21 -5.63
CA VAL A 208 -4.94 15.73 -4.73
C VAL A 208 -6.33 15.88 -5.33
N GLU A 209 -7.30 15.06 -4.93
CA GLU A 209 -8.66 15.06 -5.49
C GLU A 209 -9.74 15.31 -4.44
N LYS A 210 -9.89 14.41 -3.47
CA LYS A 210 -11.03 14.35 -2.56
C LYS A 210 -10.67 13.75 -1.20
N HIS A 211 -11.53 14.00 -0.23
CA HIS A 211 -11.51 13.25 1.03
C HIS A 211 -12.93 12.95 1.50
N HIS A 212 -13.10 11.92 2.26
CA HIS A 212 -14.35 11.60 2.94
C HIS A 212 -14.12 10.73 4.18
N HIS A 213 -15.13 10.71 5.04
CA HIS A 213 -15.21 9.76 6.14
C HIS A 213 -15.60 8.39 5.60
N GLU A 214 -15.00 7.34 6.11
CA GLU A 214 -15.27 5.96 5.75
C GLU A 214 -16.34 5.30 6.64
N VAL A 215 -16.62 4.01 6.40
CA VAL A 215 -17.73 3.27 6.99
C VAL A 215 -17.61 3.13 8.51
N ALA A 216 -16.42 2.85 9.02
CA ALA A 216 -16.20 2.73 10.46
C ALA A 216 -15.97 4.10 11.12
N PRO A 217 -16.41 4.32 12.38
CA PRO A 217 -15.94 5.45 13.17
C PRO A 217 -14.41 5.56 13.14
N SER A 218 -13.88 6.77 13.06
CA SER A 218 -12.44 7.06 12.98
C SER A 218 -11.77 6.66 11.66
N GLN A 219 -12.50 6.14 10.68
CA GLN A 219 -11.95 5.68 9.40
C GLN A 219 -12.07 6.75 8.33
N ASN A 220 -11.02 6.90 7.53
CA ASN A 220 -10.84 7.99 6.57
C ASN A 220 -10.25 7.49 5.26
N GLU A 221 -10.54 8.21 4.17
CA GLU A 221 -9.92 8.05 2.87
C GLU A 221 -9.59 9.39 2.24
N LEU A 222 -8.45 9.47 1.57
CA LEU A 222 -8.03 10.62 0.76
C LEU A 222 -7.71 10.13 -0.65
N GLY A 223 -8.12 10.88 -1.66
CA GLY A 223 -7.82 10.60 -3.07
C GLY A 223 -6.76 11.53 -3.63
N PHE A 224 -5.90 10.97 -4.47
CA PHE A 224 -4.98 11.71 -5.32
C PHE A 224 -4.95 11.12 -6.73
N VAL A 225 -4.55 11.92 -7.71
CA VAL A 225 -4.53 11.51 -9.12
C VAL A 225 -3.53 10.39 -9.35
N TYR A 226 -3.95 9.37 -10.08
CA TYR A 226 -3.12 8.23 -10.46
C TYR A 226 -1.90 8.64 -11.30
N SER A 227 -0.85 7.85 -11.24
CA SER A 227 0.35 8.03 -12.06
C SER A 227 0.93 6.68 -12.49
N THR A 228 2.14 6.66 -13.06
CA THR A 228 2.85 5.41 -13.36
C THR A 228 3.18 4.66 -12.07
N LEU A 229 3.43 3.36 -12.19
CA LEU A 229 3.62 2.45 -11.06
C LEU A 229 4.63 2.98 -10.02
N VAL A 230 5.84 3.32 -10.46
CA VAL A 230 6.90 3.81 -9.55
C VAL A 230 6.53 5.16 -8.96
N ARG A 231 6.03 6.11 -9.78
CA ARG A 231 5.63 7.43 -9.28
C ARG A 231 4.50 7.35 -8.28
N THR A 232 3.52 6.48 -8.52
CA THR A 232 2.41 6.26 -7.58
C THR A 232 2.89 5.62 -6.28
N ALA A 233 3.84 4.69 -6.34
CA ALA A 233 4.44 4.11 -5.15
C ALA A 233 5.22 5.15 -4.33
N ASP A 234 5.99 6.04 -4.98
CA ASP A 234 6.63 7.19 -4.35
C ASP A 234 5.59 8.11 -3.68
N ASN A 235 4.51 8.45 -4.39
CA ASN A 235 3.41 9.26 -3.86
C ASN A 235 2.75 8.62 -2.63
N MET A 236 2.61 7.29 -2.61
CA MET A 236 2.07 6.58 -1.45
C MET A 236 2.97 6.66 -0.22
N GLN A 237 4.29 6.75 -0.39
CA GLN A 237 5.18 6.98 0.75
C GLN A 237 4.99 8.40 1.33
N ILE A 238 4.86 9.41 0.47
CA ILE A 238 4.50 10.77 0.91
C ILE A 238 3.13 10.78 1.58
N TYR A 239 2.13 10.13 0.98
CA TYR A 239 0.78 10.01 1.53
C TYR A 239 0.80 9.48 2.98
N LYS A 240 1.45 8.34 3.21
CA LYS A 240 1.56 7.75 4.55
C LYS A 240 2.29 8.66 5.52
N TYR A 241 3.36 9.30 5.08
CA TYR A 241 4.15 10.24 5.87
C TYR A 241 3.32 11.46 6.29
N VAL A 242 2.59 12.07 5.37
CA VAL A 242 1.73 13.24 5.65
C VAL A 242 0.59 12.86 6.57
N VAL A 243 -0.11 11.75 6.32
CA VAL A 243 -1.23 11.29 7.16
C VAL A 243 -0.79 11.13 8.62
N GLN A 244 0.34 10.45 8.84
CA GLN A 244 0.84 10.21 10.19
C GLN A 244 1.33 11.49 10.89
N ASN A 245 2.01 12.38 10.17
CA ASN A 245 2.56 13.61 10.76
C ASN A 245 1.48 14.67 11.02
N VAL A 246 0.52 14.85 10.11
CA VAL A 246 -0.61 15.76 10.35
C VAL A 246 -1.45 15.27 11.52
N ALA A 247 -1.77 13.97 11.58
CA ALA A 247 -2.45 13.41 12.75
C ALA A 247 -1.70 13.71 14.06
N HIS A 248 -0.37 13.52 14.06
CA HIS A 248 0.47 13.83 15.22
C HIS A 248 0.42 15.31 15.61
N GLN A 249 0.44 16.24 14.66
CA GLN A 249 0.30 17.67 14.93
C GLN A 249 -1.05 18.05 15.56
N TYR A 250 -2.10 17.29 15.27
CA TYR A 250 -3.44 17.43 15.87
C TYR A 250 -3.57 16.69 17.22
N GLY A 251 -2.49 16.14 17.77
CA GLY A 251 -2.52 15.37 19.02
C GLY A 251 -3.22 14.01 18.87
N LYS A 252 -3.31 13.50 17.64
CA LYS A 252 -3.93 12.21 17.31
C LYS A 252 -2.89 11.25 16.72
N THR A 253 -3.29 10.02 16.46
CA THR A 253 -2.43 9.01 15.82
C THR A 253 -3.16 8.34 14.66
N ALA A 254 -2.47 8.17 13.54
CA ALA A 254 -3.01 7.52 12.35
C ALA A 254 -2.35 6.17 12.08
N THR A 255 -3.13 5.20 11.61
CA THR A 255 -2.63 3.87 11.27
C THR A 255 -3.22 3.35 9.96
N PHE A 256 -2.37 2.68 9.17
CA PHE A 256 -2.76 1.89 7.99
C PHE A 256 -2.93 0.40 8.33
N MET A 257 -3.02 0.05 9.59
CA MET A 257 -3.31 -1.30 10.04
C MET A 257 -4.65 -1.78 9.45
N PRO A 258 -4.71 -2.92 8.76
CA PRO A 258 -5.89 -3.34 8.01
C PRO A 258 -7.14 -3.58 8.88
N LYS A 259 -6.98 -4.04 10.11
CA LYS A 259 -8.07 -4.33 11.04
C LYS A 259 -7.71 -3.96 12.47
N PRO A 260 -7.71 -2.67 12.83
CA PRO A 260 -7.40 -2.25 14.20
C PRO A 260 -8.58 -2.41 15.16
N VAL A 261 -9.83 -2.37 14.66
CA VAL A 261 -11.05 -2.41 15.47
C VAL A 261 -11.83 -3.68 15.19
N MET A 262 -12.20 -4.39 16.27
CA MET A 262 -13.05 -5.59 16.19
C MET A 262 -14.51 -5.19 15.97
N GLY A 263 -15.23 -5.95 15.12
CA GLY A 263 -16.69 -5.80 14.94
C GLY A 263 -17.12 -4.68 13.98
N ASP A 264 -16.18 -3.95 13.38
CA ASP A 264 -16.44 -2.94 12.35
C ASP A 264 -15.61 -3.18 11.07
N ASN A 265 -15.76 -2.35 10.04
CA ASN A 265 -15.00 -2.48 8.80
C ASN A 265 -13.49 -2.28 9.02
N GLY A 266 -12.68 -2.96 8.22
CA GLY A 266 -11.25 -2.72 8.15
C GLY A 266 -10.88 -1.79 7.00
N SER A 267 -9.59 -1.39 6.94
CA SER A 267 -9.04 -0.51 5.92
C SER A 267 -8.44 -1.28 4.76
N GLY A 268 -8.90 -1.00 3.55
CA GLY A 268 -8.35 -1.48 2.29
C GLY A 268 -7.37 -0.50 1.66
N MET A 269 -6.76 -0.96 0.59
CA MET A 269 -6.10 -0.13 -0.41
C MET A 269 -6.52 -0.68 -1.77
N HIS A 270 -7.67 -0.24 -2.26
CA HIS A 270 -8.14 -0.64 -3.58
C HIS A 270 -7.21 -0.05 -4.64
N VAL A 271 -6.78 -0.86 -5.61
CA VAL A 271 -5.79 -0.42 -6.59
C VAL A 271 -6.39 -0.45 -7.99
N HIS A 272 -6.67 0.73 -8.52
CA HIS A 272 -7.03 0.91 -9.92
C HIS A 272 -5.81 0.73 -10.82
N GLN A 273 -5.96 -0.02 -11.90
CA GLN A 273 -4.86 -0.35 -12.81
C GLN A 273 -5.31 -0.24 -14.27
N SER A 274 -4.43 0.30 -15.12
CA SER A 274 -4.60 0.29 -16.57
C SER A 274 -3.27 0.29 -17.29
N LEU A 275 -3.24 -0.28 -18.51
CA LEU A 275 -2.08 -0.27 -19.39
C LEU A 275 -2.31 0.66 -20.58
N TRP A 276 -1.24 1.33 -21.00
CA TRP A 276 -1.26 2.24 -22.14
C TRP A 276 -0.09 1.96 -23.08
N LYS A 277 -0.31 2.22 -24.37
CA LYS A 277 0.72 2.21 -25.41
C LYS A 277 0.64 3.51 -26.19
N GLY A 278 1.59 4.41 -25.98
CA GLY A 278 1.49 5.80 -26.39
C GLY A 278 0.26 6.49 -25.77
N GLU A 279 -0.60 7.03 -26.62
CA GLU A 279 -1.87 7.65 -26.22
C GLU A 279 -3.07 6.69 -26.23
N ARG A 280 -2.85 5.40 -26.51
CA ARG A 280 -3.92 4.40 -26.62
C ARG A 280 -4.10 3.65 -25.31
N PRO A 281 -5.30 3.68 -24.71
CA PRO A 281 -5.65 2.84 -23.56
C PRO A 281 -5.78 1.37 -24.06
N VAL A 282 -4.97 0.48 -23.49
CA VAL A 282 -4.94 -0.94 -23.89
C VAL A 282 -6.19 -1.69 -23.41
N PHE A 283 -6.79 -1.23 -22.32
CA PHE A 283 -7.94 -1.90 -21.71
C PHE A 283 -9.30 -1.58 -22.35
N ALA A 284 -9.38 -0.55 -23.18
CA ALA A 284 -10.61 -0.21 -23.90
C ALA A 284 -10.88 -1.17 -25.05
N GLY A 285 -12.13 -1.61 -25.18
CA GLY A 285 -12.56 -2.54 -26.22
C GLY A 285 -14.08 -2.59 -26.38
N ASN A 286 -14.60 -3.72 -26.83
CA ASN A 286 -16.02 -3.95 -27.13
C ASN A 286 -16.57 -5.24 -26.50
N LEU A 287 -15.84 -5.84 -25.57
CA LEU A 287 -16.29 -7.00 -24.80
C LEU A 287 -17.02 -6.56 -23.53
N TYR A 288 -17.14 -7.46 -22.56
CA TYR A 288 -17.81 -7.17 -21.28
C TYR A 288 -17.33 -5.86 -20.65
N ALA A 289 -18.27 -5.00 -20.27
CA ALA A 289 -18.03 -3.67 -19.68
C ALA A 289 -17.17 -2.73 -20.58
N ASP A 290 -17.22 -2.90 -21.91
CA ASP A 290 -16.40 -2.22 -22.91
C ASP A 290 -14.89 -2.42 -22.70
N LEU A 291 -14.48 -3.56 -22.18
CA LEU A 291 -13.09 -3.96 -22.06
C LEU A 291 -12.58 -4.63 -23.34
N SER A 292 -11.27 -4.59 -23.51
CA SER A 292 -10.56 -5.38 -24.52
C SER A 292 -10.32 -6.81 -24.03
N GLU A 293 -10.04 -7.73 -24.97
CA GLU A 293 -9.58 -9.07 -24.64
C GLU A 293 -8.30 -9.05 -23.79
N THR A 294 -7.41 -8.11 -24.06
CA THR A 294 -6.18 -7.88 -23.27
C THR A 294 -6.50 -7.55 -21.80
N ALA A 295 -7.52 -6.71 -21.56
CA ALA A 295 -7.94 -6.38 -20.19
C ALA A 295 -8.53 -7.62 -19.49
N LEU A 296 -9.31 -8.45 -20.16
CA LEU A 296 -9.83 -9.69 -19.59
C LEU A 296 -8.69 -10.67 -19.26
N TYR A 297 -7.70 -10.82 -20.10
CA TYR A 297 -6.53 -11.64 -19.80
C TYR A 297 -5.71 -11.08 -18.63
N TYR A 298 -5.59 -9.75 -18.52
CA TYR A 298 -4.96 -9.11 -17.36
C TYR A 298 -5.68 -9.48 -16.06
N ILE A 299 -7.01 -9.37 -16.03
CA ILE A 299 -7.86 -9.80 -14.91
C ILE A 299 -7.68 -11.30 -14.63
N GLY A 300 -7.62 -12.11 -15.66
CA GLY A 300 -7.37 -13.55 -15.55
C GLY A 300 -6.06 -13.87 -14.86
N GLY A 301 -4.99 -13.14 -15.18
CA GLY A 301 -3.70 -13.25 -14.50
C GLY A 301 -3.76 -12.83 -13.03
N ILE A 302 -4.43 -11.70 -12.73
CA ILE A 302 -4.64 -11.24 -11.35
C ILE A 302 -5.39 -12.30 -10.52
N ILE A 303 -6.47 -12.88 -11.05
CA ILE A 303 -7.27 -13.90 -10.35
C ILE A 303 -6.45 -15.19 -10.16
N LYS A 304 -5.75 -15.65 -11.20
CA LYS A 304 -4.94 -16.87 -11.14
C LYS A 304 -3.87 -16.80 -10.06
N HIS A 305 -3.16 -15.69 -9.99
CA HIS A 305 -2.03 -15.50 -9.09
C HIS A 305 -2.41 -14.81 -7.76
N ALA A 306 -3.70 -14.53 -7.53
CA ALA A 306 -4.18 -13.76 -6.38
C ALA A 306 -3.65 -14.28 -5.05
N LYS A 307 -3.68 -15.60 -4.81
CA LYS A 307 -3.20 -16.20 -3.58
C LYS A 307 -1.68 -16.00 -3.37
N ALA A 308 -0.89 -16.15 -4.42
CA ALA A 308 0.56 -15.91 -4.36
C ALA A 308 0.87 -14.43 -4.08
N ILE A 309 0.20 -13.51 -4.79
CA ILE A 309 0.44 -12.08 -4.59
C ILE A 309 -0.16 -11.54 -3.30
N ASN A 310 -1.07 -12.28 -2.61
CA ASN A 310 -1.52 -11.91 -1.26
C ASN A 310 -0.34 -11.75 -0.29
N ALA A 311 0.76 -12.47 -0.46
CA ALA A 311 1.95 -12.28 0.36
C ALA A 311 2.52 -10.85 0.27
N PHE A 312 2.31 -10.14 -0.84
CA PHE A 312 2.74 -8.75 -1.05
C PHE A 312 1.61 -7.73 -0.86
N THR A 313 0.39 -8.07 -1.27
CA THR A 313 -0.76 -7.15 -1.20
C THR A 313 -1.43 -7.12 0.17
N ASN A 314 -1.29 -8.21 0.95
CA ASN A 314 -1.86 -8.40 2.28
C ASN A 314 -0.79 -9.02 3.21
N PRO A 315 0.28 -8.26 3.53
CA PRO A 315 1.53 -8.81 4.03
C PRO A 315 1.60 -9.01 5.54
N THR A 316 0.48 -8.88 6.25
CA THR A 316 0.47 -8.97 7.71
C THR A 316 -0.52 -10.03 8.21
N THR A 317 -0.30 -10.55 9.41
CA THR A 317 -1.29 -11.41 10.08
C THR A 317 -2.60 -10.67 10.34
N ASN A 318 -2.55 -9.34 10.46
CA ASN A 318 -3.72 -8.49 10.65
C ASN A 318 -4.52 -8.30 9.34
N SER A 319 -3.89 -8.38 8.18
CA SER A 319 -4.55 -8.31 6.85
C SER A 319 -5.70 -9.31 6.74
N TYR A 320 -5.52 -10.51 7.26
CA TYR A 320 -6.51 -11.61 7.18
C TYR A 320 -7.62 -11.52 8.24
N LYS A 321 -7.52 -10.59 9.17
CA LYS A 321 -8.63 -10.18 10.04
C LYS A 321 -9.58 -9.20 9.34
N ARG A 322 -9.11 -8.50 8.28
CA ARG A 322 -9.92 -7.71 7.37
C ARG A 322 -10.59 -8.58 6.30
N LEU A 323 -9.85 -9.52 5.69
CA LEU A 323 -10.31 -10.38 4.59
C LEU A 323 -11.25 -11.49 5.09
N ILE A 324 -12.38 -11.10 5.67
CA ILE A 324 -13.44 -11.98 6.16
C ILE A 324 -14.79 -11.53 5.61
N PRO A 325 -15.73 -12.46 5.35
CA PRO A 325 -17.08 -12.12 4.88
C PRO A 325 -17.82 -11.18 5.83
N GLY A 326 -18.67 -10.29 5.30
CA GLY A 326 -19.58 -9.46 6.08
C GLY A 326 -19.04 -8.10 6.54
N PHE A 327 -17.81 -7.71 6.12
CA PHE A 327 -17.20 -6.43 6.46
C PHE A 327 -16.72 -5.66 5.21
N GLU A 328 -17.45 -5.78 4.11
CA GLU A 328 -17.16 -5.14 2.81
C GLU A 328 -15.77 -5.45 2.24
N ALA A 329 -15.12 -6.50 2.74
CA ALA A 329 -13.87 -6.99 2.19
C ALA A 329 -14.13 -8.04 1.11
N PRO A 330 -13.60 -7.88 -0.11
CA PRO A 330 -13.82 -8.81 -1.20
C PRO A 330 -12.95 -10.05 -1.03
N VAL A 331 -13.56 -11.14 -0.60
CA VAL A 331 -12.85 -12.42 -0.41
C VAL A 331 -12.96 -13.35 -1.62
N LEU A 332 -13.99 -13.18 -2.46
CA LEU A 332 -14.25 -14.01 -3.63
C LEU A 332 -13.49 -13.49 -4.86
N LEU A 333 -12.66 -14.36 -5.44
CA LEU A 333 -11.84 -14.06 -6.61
C LEU A 333 -12.68 -14.14 -7.89
N ALA A 334 -13.57 -13.17 -8.01
CA ALA A 334 -14.43 -12.95 -9.16
C ALA A 334 -14.20 -11.55 -9.74
N TYR A 335 -14.67 -11.32 -10.96
CA TYR A 335 -14.73 -9.98 -11.54
C TYR A 335 -16.15 -9.62 -11.92
N SER A 336 -16.47 -8.32 -11.85
CA SER A 336 -17.79 -7.82 -12.19
C SER A 336 -17.76 -6.30 -12.46
N SER A 337 -18.68 -5.85 -13.31
CA SER A 337 -18.89 -4.44 -13.59
C SER A 337 -19.75 -3.79 -12.50
N ARG A 338 -19.28 -2.65 -11.97
CA ARG A 338 -20.00 -1.82 -10.97
C ARG A 338 -20.28 -2.52 -9.62
N ASN A 339 -19.80 -3.72 -9.43
CA ASN A 339 -20.10 -4.55 -8.26
C ASN A 339 -18.94 -4.49 -7.24
N ARG A 340 -19.18 -3.88 -6.09
CA ARG A 340 -18.19 -3.71 -5.02
C ARG A 340 -17.91 -5.00 -4.22
N SER A 341 -18.72 -6.04 -4.38
CA SER A 341 -18.47 -7.33 -3.71
C SER A 341 -17.46 -8.22 -4.42
N ALA A 342 -17.09 -7.91 -5.67
CA ALA A 342 -16.09 -8.66 -6.44
C ALA A 342 -14.66 -8.21 -6.11
N ALA A 343 -13.71 -9.15 -6.08
CA ALA A 343 -12.29 -8.86 -5.87
C ALA A 343 -11.67 -8.00 -6.98
N CYS A 344 -12.15 -8.19 -8.23
CA CYS A 344 -11.79 -7.37 -9.38
C CYS A 344 -13.04 -6.64 -9.88
N ARG A 345 -13.16 -5.36 -9.55
CA ARG A 345 -14.27 -4.52 -10.00
C ARG A 345 -13.87 -3.73 -11.25
N ILE A 346 -14.81 -3.61 -12.21
CA ILE A 346 -14.65 -2.75 -13.38
C ILE A 346 -15.54 -1.52 -13.15
N PRO A 347 -14.97 -0.35 -12.81
CA PRO A 347 -15.74 0.87 -12.63
C PRO A 347 -16.44 1.29 -13.91
N TYR A 348 -17.68 1.80 -13.80
CA TYR A 348 -18.37 2.39 -14.95
C TYR A 348 -17.72 3.71 -15.32
N VAL A 349 -17.32 3.84 -16.56
CA VAL A 349 -16.84 5.09 -17.17
C VAL A 349 -17.28 5.12 -18.64
N SER A 350 -17.70 6.29 -19.11
CA SER A 350 -18.12 6.50 -20.51
C SER A 350 -16.91 6.66 -21.44
N SER A 351 -15.81 7.22 -20.95
CA SER A 351 -14.61 7.45 -21.76
C SER A 351 -13.77 6.17 -21.90
N PRO A 352 -13.34 5.81 -23.12
CA PRO A 352 -12.37 4.73 -23.33
C PRO A 352 -11.08 4.92 -22.55
N LYS A 353 -10.62 6.16 -22.34
CA LYS A 353 -9.42 6.51 -21.59
C LYS A 353 -9.52 6.19 -20.10
N GLY A 354 -10.72 6.07 -19.56
CA GLY A 354 -10.96 5.75 -18.16
C GLY A 354 -11.10 4.23 -17.88
N LYS A 355 -11.04 3.36 -18.91
CA LYS A 355 -11.20 1.90 -18.72
C LYS A 355 -10.04 1.33 -17.91
N ARG A 356 -10.39 0.69 -16.79
CA ARG A 356 -9.45 0.16 -15.81
C ARG A 356 -10.06 -0.99 -15.02
N VAL A 357 -9.24 -1.74 -14.33
CA VAL A 357 -9.66 -2.71 -13.31
C VAL A 357 -9.29 -2.19 -11.93
N GLU A 358 -10.14 -2.40 -10.95
CA GLU A 358 -9.92 -2.12 -9.54
C GLU A 358 -9.75 -3.45 -8.80
N VAL A 359 -8.54 -3.67 -8.27
CA VAL A 359 -8.25 -4.83 -7.41
C VAL A 359 -8.49 -4.40 -5.97
N ARG A 360 -9.42 -5.08 -5.27
CA ARG A 360 -9.99 -4.58 -4.01
C ARG A 360 -9.47 -5.27 -2.74
N TYR A 361 -8.77 -6.40 -2.84
CA TYR A 361 -8.25 -7.10 -1.67
C TYR A 361 -6.96 -6.51 -1.06
N PRO A 362 -6.10 -5.77 -1.76
CA PRO A 362 -4.92 -5.17 -1.14
C PRO A 362 -5.27 -4.28 0.05
N ASP A 363 -4.32 -4.08 0.95
CA ASP A 363 -4.46 -3.18 2.11
C ASP A 363 -3.26 -2.25 2.31
N GLY A 364 -3.46 -1.25 3.16
CA GLY A 364 -2.50 -0.17 3.39
C GLY A 364 -1.21 -0.59 4.09
N ALA A 365 -1.12 -1.82 4.64
CA ALA A 365 0.11 -2.35 5.23
C ALA A 365 1.11 -2.84 4.17
N ALA A 366 0.69 -2.93 2.91
CA ALA A 366 1.52 -3.40 1.82
C ALA A 366 2.76 -2.52 1.61
N ASN A 367 3.88 -3.18 1.25
CA ASN A 367 4.97 -2.50 0.56
C ASN A 367 4.48 -2.18 -0.85
N VAL A 368 4.19 -0.91 -1.11
CA VAL A 368 3.52 -0.48 -2.35
C VAL A 368 4.32 -0.79 -3.60
N TYR A 369 5.65 -0.71 -3.55
CA TYR A 369 6.51 -1.06 -4.68
C TYR A 369 6.40 -2.54 -5.05
N LEU A 370 6.50 -3.42 -4.04
CA LEU A 370 6.39 -4.87 -4.25
C LEU A 370 4.98 -5.29 -4.65
N ALA A 371 3.96 -4.73 -4.00
CA ALA A 371 2.56 -5.05 -4.30
C ALA A 371 2.17 -4.64 -5.72
N PHE A 372 2.53 -3.43 -6.15
CA PHE A 372 2.23 -2.95 -7.50
C PHE A 372 3.01 -3.73 -8.56
N ALA A 373 4.30 -4.00 -8.31
CA ALA A 373 5.11 -4.82 -9.20
C ALA A 373 4.52 -6.24 -9.34
N ALA A 374 4.15 -6.88 -8.24
CA ALA A 374 3.57 -8.22 -8.25
C ALA A 374 2.22 -8.28 -9.01
N MET A 375 1.34 -7.29 -8.81
CA MET A 375 0.08 -7.19 -9.56
C MET A 375 0.33 -6.97 -11.06
N LEU A 376 1.26 -6.09 -11.43
CA LEU A 376 1.62 -5.88 -12.83
C LEU A 376 2.16 -7.16 -13.48
N MET A 377 3.05 -7.87 -12.79
CA MET A 377 3.61 -9.14 -13.28
C MET A 377 2.55 -10.22 -13.45
N ALA A 378 1.59 -10.33 -12.51
CA ALA A 378 0.45 -11.22 -12.62
C ALA A 378 -0.43 -10.89 -13.84
N GLY A 379 -0.72 -9.62 -14.07
CA GLY A 379 -1.48 -9.16 -15.23
C GLY A 379 -0.75 -9.41 -16.55
N ILE A 380 0.56 -9.16 -16.62
CA ILE A 380 1.39 -9.45 -17.81
C ILE A 380 1.38 -10.95 -18.11
N ASP A 381 1.53 -11.80 -17.09
CA ASP A 381 1.45 -13.27 -17.26
C ASP A 381 0.10 -13.69 -17.82
N GLY A 382 -0.99 -13.08 -17.32
CA GLY A 382 -2.33 -13.29 -17.83
C GLY A 382 -2.48 -12.98 -19.32
N ILE A 383 -1.94 -11.85 -19.76
CA ILE A 383 -1.98 -11.45 -21.18
C ILE A 383 -1.12 -12.39 -22.04
N GLN A 384 0.11 -12.66 -21.63
CA GLN A 384 1.05 -13.48 -22.39
C GLN A 384 0.57 -14.92 -22.57
N ASN A 385 -0.08 -15.48 -21.54
CA ASN A 385 -0.59 -16.86 -21.56
C ASN A 385 -2.09 -16.93 -21.90
N LYS A 386 -2.73 -15.82 -22.28
CA LYS A 386 -4.15 -15.72 -22.61
C LYS A 386 -5.06 -16.36 -21.55
N ILE A 387 -4.82 -16.03 -20.29
CA ILE A 387 -5.57 -16.57 -19.16
C ILE A 387 -6.92 -15.84 -19.08
N HIS A 388 -7.98 -16.52 -19.47
CA HIS A 388 -9.33 -15.94 -19.38
C HIS A 388 -9.85 -16.04 -17.94
N PRO A 389 -10.47 -14.97 -17.37
CA PRO A 389 -10.94 -14.95 -15.99
C PRO A 389 -12.22 -15.76 -15.73
N GLY A 390 -12.77 -16.45 -16.73
CA GLY A 390 -14.09 -17.06 -16.66
C GLY A 390 -15.22 -16.08 -16.97
N ASP A 391 -16.45 -16.40 -16.56
CA ASP A 391 -17.59 -15.52 -16.72
C ASP A 391 -17.67 -14.50 -15.59
N PRO A 392 -18.14 -13.26 -15.86
CA PRO A 392 -18.35 -12.28 -14.80
C PRO A 392 -19.49 -12.70 -13.87
N ILE A 393 -19.36 -12.36 -12.57
CA ILE A 393 -20.40 -12.64 -11.59
C ILE A 393 -21.08 -11.31 -11.19
N ASP A 394 -22.20 -11.00 -11.83
CA ASP A 394 -22.94 -9.74 -11.65
C ASP A 394 -24.01 -9.81 -10.54
N LYS A 395 -23.84 -10.74 -9.59
CA LYS A 395 -24.68 -10.89 -8.39
C LYS A 395 -24.00 -10.24 -7.19
N ASN A 396 -24.77 -9.92 -6.15
CA ASN A 396 -24.19 -9.56 -4.85
C ASN A 396 -23.52 -10.80 -4.24
N LEU A 397 -22.18 -10.82 -4.26
CA LEU A 397 -21.40 -11.97 -3.78
C LEU A 397 -21.53 -12.19 -2.26
N TYR A 398 -21.95 -11.18 -1.49
CA TYR A 398 -22.15 -11.32 -0.05
C TYR A 398 -23.44 -12.11 0.29
N ASP A 399 -24.39 -12.17 -0.64
CA ASP A 399 -25.71 -12.80 -0.47
C ASP A 399 -25.85 -14.12 -1.26
N LEU A 400 -24.77 -14.62 -1.88
CA LEU A 400 -24.82 -15.87 -2.61
C LEU A 400 -25.07 -17.07 -1.67
N PRO A 401 -25.95 -17.99 -2.07
CA PRO A 401 -26.14 -19.22 -1.32
C PRO A 401 -24.88 -20.10 -1.35
N PRO A 402 -24.63 -20.89 -0.27
CA PRO A 402 -23.39 -21.67 -0.13
C PRO A 402 -23.09 -22.58 -1.32
N GLU A 403 -24.10 -23.12 -1.98
CA GLU A 403 -23.95 -23.96 -3.18
C GLU A 403 -23.39 -23.22 -4.40
N GLU A 404 -23.66 -21.91 -4.54
CA GLU A 404 -23.09 -21.08 -5.61
C GLU A 404 -21.68 -20.57 -5.28
N LEU A 405 -21.29 -20.59 -4.01
CA LEU A 405 -19.96 -20.16 -3.55
C LEU A 405 -18.90 -21.25 -3.72
N THR A 406 -19.28 -22.51 -3.78
CA THR A 406 -18.37 -23.67 -3.75
C THR A 406 -17.34 -23.65 -4.88
N ASP A 407 -17.70 -23.12 -6.05
CA ASP A 407 -16.85 -23.09 -7.24
C ASP A 407 -16.09 -21.77 -7.44
N VAL A 408 -16.34 -20.77 -6.58
CA VAL A 408 -15.67 -19.47 -6.68
C VAL A 408 -14.41 -19.49 -5.81
N PRO A 409 -13.21 -19.31 -6.41
CA PRO A 409 -11.98 -19.28 -5.62
C PRO A 409 -11.97 -18.09 -4.66
N VAL A 410 -11.26 -18.25 -3.55
CA VAL A 410 -11.16 -17.23 -2.50
C VAL A 410 -9.71 -16.77 -2.31
N VAL A 411 -9.52 -15.56 -1.80
CA VAL A 411 -8.22 -15.07 -1.32
C VAL A 411 -7.72 -15.93 -0.16
N CYS A 412 -6.43 -15.82 0.18
CA CYS A 412 -5.89 -16.54 1.34
C CYS A 412 -6.60 -16.16 2.64
N GLY A 413 -6.74 -17.12 3.54
CA GLY A 413 -7.30 -16.93 4.88
C GLY A 413 -6.26 -16.58 5.95
N SER A 414 -4.97 -16.65 5.64
CA SER A 414 -3.87 -16.32 6.55
C SER A 414 -2.60 -15.93 5.83
N LEU A 415 -1.71 -15.21 6.52
CA LEU A 415 -0.37 -14.91 5.99
C LEU A 415 0.43 -16.21 5.76
N ARG A 416 0.25 -17.22 6.62
CA ARG A 416 0.85 -18.55 6.45
C ARG A 416 0.47 -19.18 5.12
N GLU A 417 -0.81 -19.14 4.76
CA GLU A 417 -1.31 -19.66 3.47
C GLU A 417 -0.70 -18.84 2.30
N ALA A 418 -0.72 -17.52 2.38
CA ALA A 418 -0.17 -16.66 1.34
C ALA A 418 1.31 -16.90 1.06
N LEU A 419 2.12 -17.11 2.10
CA LEU A 419 3.53 -17.46 1.95
C LEU A 419 3.73 -18.85 1.33
N GLY A 420 2.87 -19.81 1.67
CA GLY A 420 2.84 -21.13 1.04
C GLY A 420 2.50 -21.06 -0.46
N GLU A 421 1.49 -20.28 -0.81
CA GLU A 421 1.07 -20.05 -2.20
C GLU A 421 2.14 -19.30 -3.00
N LEU A 422 2.80 -18.28 -2.42
CA LEU A 422 3.93 -17.61 -3.07
C LEU A 422 5.08 -18.57 -3.35
N ARG A 423 5.37 -19.49 -2.44
CA ARG A 423 6.40 -20.53 -2.65
C ARG A 423 6.03 -21.46 -3.81
N ALA A 424 4.75 -21.79 -3.94
CA ALA A 424 4.26 -22.70 -5.00
C ALA A 424 4.11 -22.01 -6.36
N ASP A 425 3.73 -20.73 -6.37
CA ASP A 425 3.42 -19.96 -7.58
C ASP A 425 4.18 -18.63 -7.61
N HIS A 426 5.45 -18.67 -7.99
CA HIS A 426 6.31 -17.47 -8.10
C HIS A 426 6.96 -17.31 -9.49
N ALA A 427 6.84 -18.30 -10.37
CA ALA A 427 7.55 -18.31 -11.65
C ALA A 427 7.23 -17.07 -12.53
N PHE A 428 6.02 -16.55 -12.46
CA PHE A 428 5.61 -15.36 -13.20
C PHE A 428 6.34 -14.10 -12.74
N LEU A 429 6.70 -14.02 -11.45
CA LEU A 429 7.44 -12.90 -10.86
C LEU A 429 8.90 -12.83 -11.34
N LEU A 430 9.50 -13.97 -11.69
CA LEU A 430 10.89 -14.05 -12.12
C LEU A 430 11.10 -13.63 -13.58
N LYS A 431 10.03 -13.47 -14.36
CA LYS A 431 10.12 -13.06 -15.77
C LYS A 431 10.77 -11.67 -15.88
N GLY A 432 11.68 -11.53 -16.82
CA GLY A 432 12.40 -10.28 -17.06
C GLY A 432 13.30 -9.83 -15.90
N ASP A 433 13.69 -10.74 -15.03
CA ASP A 433 14.50 -10.50 -13.83
C ASP A 433 13.93 -9.40 -12.92
N VAL A 434 12.59 -9.29 -12.90
CA VAL A 434 11.88 -8.29 -12.06
C VAL A 434 12.05 -8.62 -10.60
N PHE A 435 11.58 -9.78 -10.16
CA PHE A 435 11.93 -10.39 -8.89
C PHE A 435 12.99 -11.46 -9.11
N ASN A 436 13.70 -11.84 -8.06
CA ASN A 436 14.57 -13.02 -8.07
C ASN A 436 14.33 -13.88 -6.82
N MET A 437 14.83 -15.10 -6.84
CA MET A 437 14.62 -16.03 -5.73
C MET A 437 15.23 -15.56 -4.42
N ASP A 438 16.41 -14.93 -4.46
CA ASP A 438 17.07 -14.38 -3.27
C ASP A 438 16.18 -13.35 -2.56
N GLN A 439 15.54 -12.45 -3.32
CA GLN A 439 14.62 -11.46 -2.78
C GLN A 439 13.35 -12.11 -2.23
N ILE A 440 12.74 -13.05 -2.98
CA ILE A 440 11.51 -13.74 -2.57
C ILE A 440 11.74 -14.55 -1.28
N GLU A 441 12.83 -15.29 -1.21
CA GLU A 441 13.19 -16.11 -0.04
C GLU A 441 13.45 -15.24 1.19
N ALA A 442 14.25 -14.17 1.06
CA ALA A 442 14.51 -13.24 2.14
C ALA A 442 13.24 -12.53 2.64
N TYR A 443 12.35 -12.14 1.72
CA TYR A 443 11.05 -11.57 2.09
C TYR A 443 10.17 -12.59 2.82
N MET A 444 10.10 -13.81 2.33
CA MET A 444 9.34 -14.89 2.97
C MET A 444 9.87 -15.20 4.36
N GLU A 445 11.20 -15.31 4.54
CA GLU A 445 11.83 -15.54 5.84
C GLU A 445 11.42 -14.48 6.85
N LEU A 446 11.53 -13.20 6.46
CA LEU A 446 11.10 -12.06 7.27
C LEU A 446 9.62 -12.14 7.68
N LYS A 447 8.75 -12.61 6.79
CA LYS A 447 7.32 -12.75 7.04
C LYS A 447 6.97 -14.00 7.85
N TRP A 448 7.73 -15.07 7.73
CA TRP A 448 7.58 -16.24 8.58
C TRP A 448 7.88 -15.93 10.05
N GLU A 449 8.85 -15.06 10.36
CA GLU A 449 9.07 -14.57 11.72
C GLU A 449 7.81 -13.93 12.30
N GLU A 450 7.11 -13.11 11.53
CA GLU A 450 5.85 -12.45 11.94
C GLU A 450 4.72 -13.48 12.18
N VAL A 451 4.61 -14.50 11.31
CA VAL A 451 3.64 -15.59 11.47
C VAL A 451 3.89 -16.34 12.78
N TYR A 452 5.14 -16.76 13.04
CA TYR A 452 5.47 -17.49 14.27
C TYR A 452 5.29 -16.65 15.53
N ALA A 453 5.71 -15.37 15.48
CA ALA A 453 5.51 -14.47 16.62
C ALA A 453 4.02 -14.32 16.96
N PHE A 454 3.15 -14.20 15.96
CA PHE A 454 1.71 -14.10 16.17
C PHE A 454 1.10 -15.41 16.68
N GLU A 455 1.41 -16.54 16.04
CA GLU A 455 0.81 -17.85 16.35
C GLU A 455 1.25 -18.40 17.70
N HIS A 456 2.45 -18.03 18.20
CA HIS A 456 2.95 -18.47 19.50
C HIS A 456 2.59 -17.51 20.65
N THR A 457 1.87 -16.44 20.38
CA THR A 457 1.44 -15.48 21.40
C THR A 457 -0.02 -15.77 21.79
N PRO A 458 -0.31 -16.19 23.04
CA PRO A 458 -1.68 -16.38 23.49
C PRO A 458 -2.50 -15.11 23.37
N HIS A 459 -3.71 -15.23 22.83
CA HIS A 459 -4.63 -14.11 22.66
C HIS A 459 -5.70 -14.11 23.77
N PRO A 460 -6.16 -12.96 24.29
CA PRO A 460 -7.18 -12.87 25.33
C PRO A 460 -8.46 -13.68 25.05
N ILE A 461 -8.88 -13.78 23.77
CA ILE A 461 -10.06 -14.56 23.38
C ILE A 461 -9.91 -16.06 23.67
N GLU A 462 -8.69 -16.60 23.65
CA GLU A 462 -8.45 -18.02 23.94
C GLU A 462 -8.72 -18.35 25.41
N PHE A 463 -8.44 -17.40 26.32
CA PHE A 463 -8.80 -17.53 27.74
C PHE A 463 -10.31 -17.57 27.93
N GLN A 464 -11.06 -16.73 27.16
CA GLN A 464 -12.52 -16.77 27.19
C GLN A 464 -13.07 -18.09 26.68
N MET A 465 -12.48 -18.64 25.61
CA MET A 465 -12.97 -19.88 24.98
C MET A 465 -12.54 -21.15 25.72
N TYR A 466 -11.31 -21.18 26.27
CA TYR A 466 -10.67 -22.44 26.64
C TYR A 466 -10.20 -22.52 28.10
N TYR A 467 -10.26 -21.45 28.89
CA TYR A 467 -9.68 -21.47 30.24
C TYR A 467 -10.28 -22.52 31.17
N SER A 468 -11.54 -22.86 31.00
CA SER A 468 -12.28 -23.82 31.83
C SER A 468 -12.56 -25.16 31.13
N VAL A 469 -11.79 -25.53 30.11
CA VAL A 469 -11.89 -26.86 29.46
C VAL A 469 -11.12 -27.91 30.22
#